data_fb367b6e91dd5883385f99526596a700
#
_entry.id   fb367b6e91dd5883385f99526596a700
#
_cell.length_a   1.000
_cell.length_b   1.000
_cell.length_c   1.000
_cell.angle_alpha   90.00
_cell.angle_beta   90.00
_cell.angle_gamma   90.00
#
_symmetry.space_group_name_H-M   'P 1'
#
loop_
_entity.id
_entity.type
_entity.pdbx_description
1 polymer ?
#
loop_
_entity_poly.entity_id
_entity_poly.type
_entity_poly.pdbx_seq_one_letter_code
_entity_poly.pdbx_strand_id
1 'polypeptide(L)'
;MSHEGEEDLLEYSDNEQEIQVDADKAAQAAEVGTEAVEGGDTVAMGAEDKKGSYVGIHSTGFKDFLLKPELSRAIIDCGFEHPSEVQQHTIPQSIHGTDVLCQAKSGLGKTAVFVLSTLQQLDPIPGEVSVVVICNARELAYQIRNEYLRFSKYMPDVKTAVFYGGTPISKDAELLRNKDTAPHIVVATPGRLKALVRDKMIDLSHVKNFVIDECDKVLEELDMRRDVQEIFRATPRDKQVMMFSATLSQEIRPICRRFLQNPLEIFVDDEAKLTLHGLQQYYVKLEEREKNRKLAQLLDDLEFNQVIIFVKSTARANELTKLLNASNFPAITVHGHMKQEERIARYKAFKDFEKRICVSTDVFGRGIDIERINLAINYDLPSEADQYLHRVGRAGRFGTKGLAISFVSSKDDEEVLAKIQERFDVKIAEFPEEGIDPSTYLNN
;
A
#
# COMPACT_ATOMS: atom_id res chain seq x y z
N MET A 1 -30.01 22.19 -6.48
CA MET A 1 -28.98 23.09 -7.02
C MET A 1 -27.63 22.45 -6.64
N SER A 2 -26.80 21.94 -7.45
CA SER A 2 -26.72 21.53 -8.86
C SER A 2 -25.50 20.62 -8.96
N HIS A 3 -25.68 19.43 -9.49
CA HIS A 3 -24.63 18.42 -9.72
C HIS A 3 -23.83 18.70 -11.02
N GLU A 4 -23.45 19.95 -11.26
CA GLU A 4 -22.73 20.35 -12.47
C GLU A 4 -21.29 20.81 -12.16
N GLY A 5 -20.41 19.92 -11.75
CA GLY A 5 -19.03 20.32 -11.47
C GLY A 5 -18.02 19.18 -11.45
N GLU A 6 -18.44 17.93 -11.62
CA GLU A 6 -17.55 16.78 -11.47
C GLU A 6 -17.06 16.15 -12.79
N GLU A 7 -17.61 16.49 -13.95
CA GLU A 7 -17.28 15.82 -15.21
C GLU A 7 -16.09 16.43 -15.98
N ASP A 8 -15.71 17.68 -15.70
CA ASP A 8 -14.74 18.43 -16.54
C ASP A 8 -13.26 18.24 -16.20
N LEU A 9 -12.88 17.33 -15.28
CA LEU A 9 -11.50 17.29 -14.75
C LEU A 9 -10.53 16.37 -15.50
N LEU A 10 -10.98 15.61 -16.50
CA LEU A 10 -10.14 14.70 -17.29
C LEU A 10 -10.38 14.77 -18.82
N GLU A 11 -11.00 15.83 -19.32
CA GLU A 11 -11.03 16.03 -20.78
C GLU A 11 -9.61 16.39 -21.27
N TYR A 12 -8.93 15.36 -21.81
CA TYR A 12 -7.95 15.60 -22.86
C TYR A 12 -8.76 16.07 -24.08
N SER A 13 -8.41 17.21 -24.69
CA SER A 13 -8.98 17.66 -25.93
C SER A 13 -8.76 16.56 -26.99
N ASP A 14 -9.79 15.78 -27.23
CA ASP A 14 -9.84 14.81 -28.30
C ASP A 14 -9.93 15.57 -29.62
N ASN A 15 -8.78 15.78 -30.26
CA ASN A 15 -8.75 15.94 -31.70
C ASN A 15 -8.73 14.52 -32.27
N GLU A 16 -9.90 13.90 -32.32
CA GLU A 16 -10.14 12.72 -33.12
C GLU A 16 -10.09 13.11 -34.62
N GLN A 17 -8.98 12.78 -35.28
CA GLN A 17 -9.03 12.49 -36.68
C GLN A 17 -9.57 11.07 -36.83
N GLU A 18 -10.83 10.96 -37.19
CA GLU A 18 -11.45 9.71 -37.62
C GLU A 18 -10.62 9.09 -38.76
N ILE A 19 -9.93 8.01 -38.47
CA ILE A 19 -9.47 7.09 -39.52
C ILE A 19 -10.62 6.11 -39.73
N GLN A 20 -11.44 6.37 -40.77
CA GLN A 20 -12.35 5.39 -41.33
C GLN A 20 -11.51 4.22 -41.83
N VAL A 21 -11.59 3.09 -41.16
CA VAL A 21 -11.09 1.81 -41.67
C VAL A 21 -12.23 1.14 -42.40
N ASP A 22 -12.07 1.01 -43.74
CA ASP A 22 -12.96 0.31 -44.61
C ASP A 22 -13.25 -1.13 -44.14
N ALA A 23 -14.52 -1.38 -43.79
CA ALA A 23 -15.01 -2.67 -43.33
C ALA A 23 -15.24 -3.71 -44.45
N ASP A 24 -14.81 -3.44 -45.68
CA ASP A 24 -15.16 -4.26 -46.88
C ASP A 24 -14.06 -5.22 -47.36
N LYS A 25 -13.01 -5.50 -46.57
CA LYS A 25 -11.97 -6.47 -46.98
C LYS A 25 -11.81 -7.72 -46.11
N ALA A 26 -12.69 -7.96 -45.15
CA ALA A 26 -12.63 -9.14 -44.29
C ALA A 26 -13.63 -10.25 -44.62
N ALA A 27 -14.39 -10.13 -45.72
CA ALA A 27 -15.45 -11.08 -46.08
C ALA A 27 -15.10 -12.07 -47.25
N GLN A 28 -13.83 -12.20 -47.63
CA GLN A 28 -13.46 -13.04 -48.77
C GLN A 28 -12.32 -14.06 -48.54
N ALA A 29 -12.21 -14.61 -47.33
CA ALA A 29 -11.23 -15.69 -47.10
C ALA A 29 -11.74 -16.77 -46.13
N ALA A 30 -12.96 -17.27 -46.34
CA ALA A 30 -13.48 -18.40 -45.55
C ALA A 30 -14.45 -19.26 -46.40
N GLU A 31 -13.97 -19.77 -47.52
CA GLU A 31 -14.57 -20.93 -48.20
C GLU A 31 -13.46 -21.71 -48.85
N VAL A 32 -13.08 -22.84 -48.29
CA VAL A 32 -12.68 -24.11 -48.94
C VAL A 32 -12.28 -25.13 -47.86
N GLY A 33 -12.97 -26.27 -47.83
CA GLY A 33 -12.43 -27.51 -47.25
C GLY A 33 -13.24 -28.17 -46.15
N THR A 34 -14.44 -28.69 -46.52
CA THR A 34 -15.11 -29.79 -45.79
C THR A 34 -14.59 -31.12 -46.29
N GLU A 35 -14.13 -32.00 -45.41
CA GLU A 35 -14.33 -33.44 -45.58
C GLU A 35 -14.53 -34.12 -44.21
N ALA A 36 -15.59 -34.92 -44.16
CA ALA A 36 -16.13 -35.61 -43.01
C ALA A 36 -15.41 -36.93 -42.73
N VAL A 37 -15.29 -37.33 -41.46
CA VAL A 37 -15.31 -38.75 -41.05
C VAL A 37 -16.18 -38.89 -39.81
N GLU A 38 -17.20 -39.75 -39.95
CA GLU A 38 -18.13 -40.20 -38.93
C GLU A 38 -17.47 -41.12 -37.89
N GLY A 39 -18.01 -41.13 -36.64
CA GLY A 39 -17.76 -42.21 -35.68
C GLY A 39 -18.15 -41.84 -34.24
N GLY A 40 -19.36 -42.18 -33.89
CA GLY A 40 -20.15 -42.11 -32.69
C GLY A 40 -19.49 -42.29 -31.34
N ASP A 41 -20.03 -41.61 -30.35
CA ASP A 41 -20.83 -42.16 -29.27
C ASP A 41 -21.27 -41.06 -28.28
N THR A 42 -22.55 -41.04 -28.05
CA THR A 42 -23.25 -40.18 -27.11
C THR A 42 -23.02 -40.64 -25.65
N VAL A 43 -22.52 -39.76 -24.81
CA VAL A 43 -22.83 -39.78 -23.35
C VAL A 43 -23.02 -38.34 -22.88
N ALA A 44 -24.25 -38.07 -22.46
CA ALA A 44 -24.60 -36.82 -21.76
C ALA A 44 -23.99 -36.81 -20.34
N MET A 45 -23.26 -35.77 -19.99
CA MET A 45 -23.02 -35.42 -18.58
C MET A 45 -22.91 -33.89 -18.41
N GLY A 46 -23.65 -33.47 -17.45
CA GLY A 46 -23.81 -32.31 -16.66
C GLY A 46 -22.94 -31.08 -16.86
N ALA A 47 -23.63 -29.94 -16.80
CA ALA A 47 -22.99 -28.62 -16.65
C ALA A 47 -22.16 -28.58 -15.37
N GLU A 48 -20.83 -28.59 -15.51
CA GLU A 48 -19.91 -28.25 -14.43
C GLU A 48 -19.29 -26.86 -14.71
N ASP A 49 -19.41 -26.02 -13.69
CA ASP A 49 -18.78 -24.72 -13.58
C ASP A 49 -17.31 -24.77 -14.01
N LYS A 50 -16.95 -23.95 -14.97
CA LYS A 50 -15.55 -23.69 -15.30
C LYS A 50 -14.88 -22.87 -14.18
N LYS A 51 -14.50 -23.54 -13.11
CA LYS A 51 -13.44 -23.08 -12.24
C LYS A 51 -12.15 -23.07 -13.05
N GLY A 52 -11.57 -21.87 -13.21
CA GLY A 52 -10.27 -21.70 -13.84
C GLY A 52 -9.26 -22.62 -13.16
N SER A 53 -8.73 -23.58 -13.92
CA SER A 53 -7.63 -24.43 -13.50
C SER A 53 -6.38 -23.56 -13.36
N TYR A 54 -6.05 -23.18 -12.14
CA TYR A 54 -4.70 -22.70 -11.81
C TYR A 54 -3.77 -23.91 -11.89
N VAL A 55 -3.20 -24.12 -13.06
CA VAL A 55 -2.11 -25.05 -13.29
C VAL A 55 -0.98 -24.65 -12.36
N GLY A 56 -0.45 -25.61 -11.60
CA GLY A 56 0.50 -25.44 -10.53
C GLY A 56 1.59 -24.41 -10.82
N ILE A 57 1.65 -23.40 -10.00
CA ILE A 57 2.72 -22.40 -9.98
C ILE A 57 3.98 -23.16 -9.56
N HIS A 58 4.86 -23.45 -10.52
CA HIS A 58 6.22 -23.81 -10.21
C HIS A 58 6.79 -22.66 -9.38
N SER A 59 7.47 -22.94 -8.27
CA SER A 59 8.08 -21.94 -7.41
C SER A 59 9.11 -21.13 -8.21
N THR A 60 8.65 -20.04 -8.82
CA THR A 60 9.49 -19.09 -9.55
C THR A 60 10.37 -18.38 -8.54
N GLY A 61 11.67 -18.41 -8.72
CA GLY A 61 12.61 -17.63 -7.91
C GLY A 61 12.76 -16.21 -8.48
N PHE A 62 13.29 -15.27 -7.69
CA PHE A 62 13.64 -13.92 -8.19
C PHE A 62 14.62 -13.96 -9.38
N LYS A 63 15.39 -15.03 -9.51
CA LYS A 63 16.33 -15.26 -10.64
C LYS A 63 15.61 -15.36 -12.00
N ASP A 64 14.36 -15.83 -11.98
CA ASP A 64 13.59 -16.06 -13.20
C ASP A 64 13.03 -14.74 -13.79
N PHE A 65 13.07 -13.64 -13.02
CA PHE A 65 12.65 -12.32 -13.50
C PHE A 65 13.67 -11.63 -14.41
N LEU A 66 14.88 -12.19 -14.55
CA LEU A 66 15.95 -11.66 -15.39
C LEU A 66 16.28 -10.18 -15.10
N LEU A 67 16.32 -9.83 -13.82
CA LEU A 67 16.64 -8.48 -13.38
C LEU A 67 18.12 -8.14 -13.59
N LYS A 68 18.42 -6.84 -13.63
CA LYS A 68 19.81 -6.34 -13.64
C LYS A 68 20.64 -7.03 -12.55
N PRO A 69 21.91 -7.34 -12.81
CA PRO A 69 22.78 -8.03 -11.83
C PRO A 69 22.87 -7.29 -10.48
N GLU A 70 22.85 -5.95 -10.51
CA GLU A 70 22.89 -5.08 -9.34
C GLU A 70 21.64 -5.26 -8.47
N LEU A 71 20.46 -5.40 -9.09
CA LEU A 71 19.20 -5.66 -8.39
C LEU A 71 19.14 -7.07 -7.84
N SER A 72 19.55 -8.06 -8.62
CA SER A 72 19.63 -9.46 -8.18
C SER A 72 20.51 -9.61 -6.95
N ARG A 73 21.64 -8.91 -6.92
CA ARG A 73 22.55 -8.88 -5.77
C ARG A 73 21.92 -8.19 -4.56
N ALA A 74 21.24 -7.07 -4.77
CA ALA A 74 20.54 -6.35 -3.69
C ALA A 74 19.40 -7.17 -3.08
N ILE A 75 18.66 -7.95 -3.90
CA ILE A 75 17.59 -8.84 -3.45
C ILE A 75 18.15 -9.90 -2.49
N ILE A 76 19.27 -10.53 -2.83
CA ILE A 76 19.94 -11.54 -1.99
C ILE A 76 20.42 -10.92 -0.68
N ASP A 77 21.07 -9.74 -0.73
CA ASP A 77 21.53 -9.02 0.45
C ASP A 77 20.37 -8.59 1.38
N CYS A 78 19.17 -8.37 0.82
CA CYS A 78 17.98 -8.06 1.57
C CYS A 78 17.28 -9.28 2.17
N GLY A 79 17.77 -10.49 1.94
CA GLY A 79 17.20 -11.74 2.46
C GLY A 79 15.92 -12.19 1.76
N PHE A 80 15.67 -11.73 0.54
CA PHE A 80 14.52 -12.17 -0.25
C PHE A 80 14.85 -13.52 -0.92
N GLU A 81 14.25 -14.58 -0.47
CA GLU A 81 14.48 -15.94 -1.01
C GLU A 81 13.47 -16.27 -2.12
N HIS A 82 12.20 -16.10 -1.84
CA HIS A 82 11.10 -16.39 -2.77
C HIS A 82 10.20 -15.19 -2.97
N PRO A 83 9.80 -14.89 -4.23
CA PRO A 83 8.83 -13.82 -4.48
C PRO A 83 7.44 -14.24 -3.97
N SER A 84 6.72 -13.28 -3.39
CA SER A 84 5.32 -13.46 -3.03
C SER A 84 4.44 -13.64 -4.28
N GLU A 85 3.21 -14.12 -4.12
CA GLU A 85 2.25 -14.28 -5.21
C GLU A 85 2.08 -12.97 -6.01
N VAL A 86 1.91 -11.84 -5.31
CA VAL A 86 1.83 -10.51 -5.96
C VAL A 86 3.07 -10.21 -6.78
N GLN A 87 4.25 -10.49 -6.25
CA GLN A 87 5.51 -10.26 -6.94
C GLN A 87 5.66 -11.16 -8.17
N GLN A 88 5.28 -12.44 -8.05
CA GLN A 88 5.33 -13.41 -9.15
C GLN A 88 4.44 -13.00 -10.32
N HIS A 89 3.23 -12.52 -10.04
CA HIS A 89 2.29 -12.12 -11.07
C HIS A 89 2.57 -10.73 -11.66
N THR A 90 3.12 -9.81 -10.87
CA THR A 90 3.23 -8.41 -11.29
C THR A 90 4.59 -8.08 -11.90
N ILE A 91 5.71 -8.50 -11.26
CA ILE A 91 7.05 -8.10 -11.69
C ILE A 91 7.34 -8.44 -13.15
N PRO A 92 7.03 -9.65 -13.68
CA PRO A 92 7.38 -10.01 -15.04
C PRO A 92 6.79 -9.07 -16.11
N GLN A 93 5.61 -8.51 -15.85
CA GLN A 93 4.96 -7.61 -16.81
C GLN A 93 5.32 -6.14 -16.54
N SER A 94 5.40 -5.74 -15.27
CA SER A 94 5.69 -4.36 -14.90
C SER A 94 7.12 -3.93 -15.28
N ILE A 95 8.10 -4.83 -15.32
CA ILE A 95 9.47 -4.52 -15.79
C ILE A 95 9.53 -4.22 -17.29
N HIS A 96 8.50 -4.56 -18.05
CA HIS A 96 8.40 -4.28 -19.48
C HIS A 96 7.50 -3.08 -19.82
N GLY A 97 7.11 -2.29 -18.82
CA GLY A 97 6.37 -1.05 -19.02
C GLY A 97 4.84 -1.21 -19.04
N THR A 98 4.29 -2.38 -18.68
CA THR A 98 2.84 -2.56 -18.57
C THR A 98 2.30 -1.79 -17.36
N ASP A 99 1.22 -1.04 -17.54
CA ASP A 99 0.50 -0.39 -16.46
C ASP A 99 -0.07 -1.42 -15.47
N VAL A 100 -0.14 -1.07 -14.20
CA VAL A 100 -0.59 -2.00 -13.16
C VAL A 100 -1.61 -1.36 -12.24
N LEU A 101 -2.71 -2.07 -11.99
CA LEU A 101 -3.63 -1.82 -10.89
C LEU A 101 -3.62 -3.04 -9.96
N CYS A 102 -3.01 -2.89 -8.79
CA CYS A 102 -2.81 -4.01 -7.87
C CYS A 102 -3.48 -3.76 -6.52
N GLN A 103 -4.42 -4.64 -6.18
CA GLN A 103 -4.95 -4.77 -4.83
C GLN A 103 -4.39 -6.03 -4.18
N ALA A 104 -3.67 -5.87 -3.09
CA ALA A 104 -3.17 -6.99 -2.32
C ALA A 104 -2.95 -6.60 -0.86
N LYS A 105 -3.07 -7.57 0.06
CA LYS A 105 -2.88 -7.36 1.49
C LYS A 105 -1.59 -6.62 1.82
N SER A 106 -1.61 -5.91 2.95
CA SER A 106 -0.41 -5.34 3.53
C SER A 106 0.59 -6.47 3.86
N GLY A 107 1.88 -6.24 3.60
CA GLY A 107 2.92 -7.25 3.85
C GLY A 107 3.19 -8.23 2.70
N LEU A 108 2.43 -8.23 1.60
CA LEU A 108 2.69 -9.05 0.42
C LEU A 108 3.75 -8.45 -0.53
N GLY A 109 4.48 -7.46 -0.10
CA GLY A 109 5.62 -6.92 -0.85
C GLY A 109 5.28 -6.07 -2.06
N LYS A 110 4.09 -5.41 -2.09
CA LYS A 110 3.70 -4.44 -3.15
C LYS A 110 4.77 -3.39 -3.42
N THR A 111 5.37 -2.84 -2.35
CA THR A 111 6.44 -1.83 -2.47
C THR A 111 7.64 -2.35 -3.26
N ALA A 112 8.06 -3.59 -3.00
CA ALA A 112 9.17 -4.19 -3.75
C ALA A 112 8.83 -4.38 -5.23
N VAL A 113 7.55 -4.61 -5.59
CA VAL A 113 7.13 -4.72 -7.00
C VAL A 113 7.49 -3.44 -7.76
N PHE A 114 6.97 -2.28 -7.35
CA PHE A 114 7.23 -1.05 -8.11
C PHE A 114 8.66 -0.54 -7.96
N VAL A 115 9.31 -0.76 -6.81
CA VAL A 115 10.73 -0.39 -6.63
C VAL A 115 11.61 -1.17 -7.59
N LEU A 116 11.47 -2.50 -7.66
CA LEU A 116 12.24 -3.33 -8.57
C LEU A 116 11.91 -3.03 -10.04
N SER A 117 10.63 -2.85 -10.37
CA SER A 117 10.20 -2.58 -11.74
C SER A 117 10.74 -1.25 -12.27
N THR A 118 10.70 -0.20 -11.46
CA THR A 118 11.21 1.12 -11.86
C THR A 118 12.73 1.15 -11.91
N LEU A 119 13.44 0.52 -10.96
CA LEU A 119 14.90 0.41 -10.98
C LEU A 119 15.40 -0.43 -12.16
N GLN A 120 14.66 -1.47 -12.54
CA GLN A 120 14.97 -2.29 -13.72
C GLN A 120 14.95 -1.46 -15.01
N GLN A 121 14.00 -0.55 -15.14
CA GLN A 121 13.80 0.30 -16.32
C GLN A 121 14.65 1.58 -16.29
N LEU A 122 15.16 1.96 -15.13
CA LEU A 122 15.84 3.24 -14.94
C LEU A 122 17.21 3.27 -15.60
N ASP A 123 17.41 4.24 -16.50
CA ASP A 123 18.71 4.69 -16.98
C ASP A 123 18.95 6.07 -16.38
N PRO A 124 19.88 6.23 -15.41
CA PRO A 124 20.05 7.48 -14.70
C PRO A 124 20.74 8.53 -15.58
N ILE A 125 20.02 9.61 -15.91
CA ILE A 125 20.55 10.76 -16.64
C ILE A 125 20.65 11.95 -15.66
N PRO A 126 21.83 12.54 -15.46
CA PRO A 126 21.99 13.64 -14.50
C PRO A 126 21.06 14.82 -14.76
N GLY A 127 20.31 15.20 -13.74
CA GLY A 127 19.36 16.33 -13.80
C GLY A 127 17.96 15.97 -14.31
N GLU A 128 17.69 14.71 -14.66
CA GLU A 128 16.38 14.27 -15.14
C GLU A 128 15.67 13.41 -14.09
N VAL A 129 14.40 13.75 -13.82
CA VAL A 129 13.51 12.93 -12.99
C VAL A 129 12.80 11.92 -13.89
N SER A 130 13.12 10.63 -13.72
CA SER A 130 12.55 9.54 -14.51
C SER A 130 11.42 8.80 -13.79
N VAL A 131 11.42 8.81 -12.46
CA VAL A 131 10.43 8.10 -11.64
C VAL A 131 9.79 9.05 -10.64
N VAL A 132 8.46 9.06 -10.59
CA VAL A 132 7.66 9.75 -9.57
C VAL A 132 6.84 8.72 -8.81
N VAL A 133 6.94 8.73 -7.49
CA VAL A 133 6.14 7.92 -6.59
C VAL A 133 5.35 8.83 -5.65
N ILE A 134 4.04 8.71 -5.68
CA ILE A 134 3.12 9.47 -4.83
C ILE A 134 2.53 8.56 -3.77
N CYS A 135 2.43 9.06 -2.54
CA CYS A 135 1.75 8.40 -1.44
C CYS A 135 1.08 9.42 -0.50
N ASN A 136 0.12 8.96 0.28
CA ASN A 136 -0.71 9.83 1.12
C ASN A 136 -0.01 10.35 2.39
N ALA A 137 1.04 9.68 2.87
CA ALA A 137 1.67 9.96 4.16
C ALA A 137 3.18 10.20 4.05
N ARG A 138 3.70 11.09 4.89
CA ARG A 138 5.13 11.47 4.90
C ARG A 138 6.02 10.32 5.37
N GLU A 139 5.54 9.53 6.32
CA GLU A 139 6.23 8.33 6.84
C GLU A 139 6.35 7.27 5.76
N LEU A 140 5.28 7.06 5.00
CA LEU A 140 5.28 6.14 3.88
C LEU A 140 6.24 6.62 2.79
N ALA A 141 6.25 7.92 2.48
CA ALA A 141 7.22 8.48 1.53
C ALA A 141 8.67 8.25 1.98
N TYR A 142 8.96 8.47 3.26
CA TYR A 142 10.28 8.20 3.82
C TYR A 142 10.65 6.71 3.75
N GLN A 143 9.70 5.84 4.05
CA GLN A 143 9.89 4.39 3.97
C GLN A 143 10.15 3.93 2.53
N ILE A 144 9.35 4.37 1.56
CA ILE A 144 9.53 4.03 0.14
C ILE A 144 10.90 4.51 -0.35
N ARG A 145 11.32 5.73 0.02
CA ARG A 145 12.68 6.21 -0.29
C ARG A 145 13.75 5.27 0.24
N ASN A 146 13.61 4.77 1.47
CA ASN A 146 14.57 3.85 2.06
C ASN A 146 14.58 2.50 1.33
N GLU A 147 13.44 2.01 0.85
CA GLU A 147 13.39 0.81 0.00
C GLU A 147 14.14 1.04 -1.32
N TYR A 148 13.97 2.20 -1.97
CA TYR A 148 14.77 2.54 -3.14
C TYR A 148 16.27 2.54 -2.84
N LEU A 149 16.71 3.15 -1.74
CA LEU A 149 18.12 3.15 -1.34
C LEU A 149 18.65 1.75 -1.05
N ARG A 150 17.83 0.88 -0.46
CA ARG A 150 18.18 -0.49 -0.15
C ARG A 150 18.39 -1.32 -1.41
N PHE A 151 17.46 -1.25 -2.38
CA PHE A 151 17.54 -2.00 -3.63
C PHE A 151 18.50 -1.39 -4.64
N SER A 152 18.76 -0.07 -4.61
CA SER A 152 19.75 0.58 -5.48
C SER A 152 21.17 0.60 -4.90
N LYS A 153 21.44 -0.16 -3.84
CA LYS A 153 22.75 -0.21 -3.14
C LYS A 153 23.94 -0.41 -4.08
N TYR A 154 23.75 -1.16 -5.15
CA TYR A 154 24.78 -1.46 -6.16
C TYR A 154 24.63 -0.63 -7.44
N MET A 155 23.82 0.42 -7.42
CA MET A 155 23.58 1.36 -8.51
C MET A 155 24.00 2.78 -8.06
N PRO A 156 25.32 3.08 -7.98
CA PRO A 156 25.84 4.30 -7.34
C PRO A 156 25.37 5.60 -8.01
N ASP A 157 25.03 5.56 -9.31
CA ASP A 157 24.58 6.71 -10.06
C ASP A 157 23.11 7.06 -9.80
N VAL A 158 22.33 6.15 -9.22
CA VAL A 158 20.93 6.37 -8.93
C VAL A 158 20.75 7.24 -7.69
N LYS A 159 20.03 8.36 -7.83
CA LYS A 159 19.73 9.29 -6.75
C LYS A 159 18.24 9.32 -6.48
N THR A 160 17.88 9.13 -5.21
CA THR A 160 16.49 9.14 -4.74
C THR A 160 16.30 10.25 -3.72
N ALA A 161 15.30 11.10 -3.92
CA ALA A 161 14.90 12.14 -2.96
C ALA A 161 13.45 11.95 -2.50
N VAL A 162 13.15 12.53 -1.33
CA VAL A 162 11.79 12.54 -0.77
C VAL A 162 11.35 13.97 -0.53
N PHE A 163 10.13 14.31 -0.99
CA PHE A 163 9.54 15.65 -0.82
C PHE A 163 8.17 15.54 -0.13
N TYR A 164 8.05 16.14 1.05
CA TYR A 164 6.81 16.20 1.82
C TYR A 164 6.67 17.53 2.57
N GLY A 165 5.45 17.88 2.93
CA GLY A 165 5.17 19.11 3.67
C GLY A 165 5.77 19.10 5.09
N GLY A 166 5.95 20.29 5.67
CA GLY A 166 6.46 20.46 7.05
C GLY A 166 7.98 20.67 7.14
N THR A 167 8.67 20.69 6.00
CA THR A 167 10.08 21.12 5.88
C THR A 167 10.17 22.39 5.04
N PRO A 168 11.23 23.23 5.18
CA PRO A 168 11.40 24.39 4.34
C PRO A 168 11.54 23.99 2.87
N ILE A 169 10.74 24.59 1.98
CA ILE A 169 10.77 24.31 0.54
C ILE A 169 12.11 24.74 -0.12
N SER A 170 12.82 25.67 0.50
CA SER A 170 14.13 26.12 0.05
C SER A 170 15.17 24.99 0.01
N LYS A 171 15.11 24.05 0.94
CA LYS A 171 16.00 22.86 0.95
C LYS A 171 15.73 21.95 -0.25
N ASP A 172 14.47 21.80 -0.61
CA ASP A 172 14.08 20.99 -1.76
C ASP A 172 14.54 21.67 -3.06
N ALA A 173 14.36 23.00 -3.15
CA ALA A 173 14.80 23.79 -4.29
C ALA A 173 16.34 23.78 -4.47
N GLU A 174 17.10 23.81 -3.38
CA GLU A 174 18.57 23.71 -3.40
C GLU A 174 19.03 22.36 -3.99
N LEU A 175 18.42 21.26 -3.54
CA LEU A 175 18.69 19.92 -4.05
C LEU A 175 18.40 19.79 -5.55
N LEU A 176 17.31 20.42 -6.02
CA LEU A 176 16.85 20.33 -7.41
C LEU A 176 17.62 21.23 -8.39
N ARG A 177 18.24 22.30 -7.93
CA ARG A 177 18.98 23.25 -8.79
C ARG A 177 20.26 22.68 -9.39
N ASN A 178 20.93 21.81 -8.67
CA ASN A 178 22.18 21.23 -9.10
C ASN A 178 21.94 19.89 -9.81
N LYS A 179 22.28 19.80 -11.09
CA LYS A 179 22.14 18.58 -11.89
C LYS A 179 22.86 17.38 -11.28
N ASP A 180 23.99 17.62 -10.61
CA ASP A 180 24.74 16.53 -9.96
C ASP A 180 24.08 15.99 -8.69
N THR A 181 23.18 16.74 -8.07
CA THR A 181 22.43 16.29 -6.87
C THR A 181 20.96 16.01 -7.14
N ALA A 182 20.43 16.48 -8.27
CA ALA A 182 19.05 16.28 -8.66
C ALA A 182 18.69 14.77 -8.69
N PRO A 183 17.54 14.39 -8.15
CA PRO A 183 17.15 12.99 -8.07
C PRO A 183 16.62 12.47 -9.42
N HIS A 184 16.91 11.19 -9.70
CA HIS A 184 16.27 10.44 -10.77
C HIS A 184 14.92 9.87 -10.33
N ILE A 185 14.79 9.62 -9.01
CA ILE A 185 13.60 9.07 -8.38
C ILE A 185 13.11 10.06 -7.33
N VAL A 186 11.86 10.47 -7.47
CA VAL A 186 11.16 11.39 -6.56
C VAL A 186 10.05 10.64 -5.85
N VAL A 187 10.13 10.55 -4.53
CA VAL A 187 9.04 10.04 -3.69
C VAL A 187 8.41 11.22 -2.98
N ALA A 188 7.10 11.41 -3.09
CA ALA A 188 6.49 12.63 -2.55
C ALA A 188 5.05 12.46 -2.06
N THR A 189 4.65 13.40 -1.18
CA THR A 189 3.23 13.63 -0.91
C THR A 189 2.66 14.65 -1.90
N PRO A 190 1.38 14.52 -2.34
CA PRO A 190 0.79 15.33 -3.41
C PRO A 190 1.01 16.83 -3.26
N GLY A 191 0.60 17.42 -2.14
CA GLY A 191 0.64 18.88 -1.95
C GLY A 191 2.05 19.50 -2.05
N ARG A 192 3.10 18.78 -1.59
CA ARG A 192 4.48 19.28 -1.71
C ARG A 192 4.98 19.19 -3.16
N LEU A 193 4.74 18.08 -3.83
CA LEU A 193 5.18 17.92 -5.22
C LEU A 193 4.47 18.90 -6.15
N LYS A 194 3.14 19.08 -5.96
CA LYS A 194 2.38 20.11 -6.67
C LYS A 194 3.00 21.51 -6.48
N ALA A 195 3.37 21.89 -5.27
CA ALA A 195 4.00 23.19 -5.01
C ALA A 195 5.33 23.32 -5.79
N LEU A 196 6.17 22.30 -5.81
CA LEU A 196 7.43 22.29 -6.58
C LEU A 196 7.18 22.40 -8.09
N VAL A 197 6.17 21.73 -8.61
CA VAL A 197 5.77 21.79 -10.03
C VAL A 197 5.23 23.18 -10.39
N ARG A 198 4.28 23.69 -9.60
CA ARG A 198 3.67 25.02 -9.80
C ARG A 198 4.72 26.13 -9.82
N ASP A 199 5.66 26.08 -8.87
CA ASP A 199 6.70 27.09 -8.72
C ASP A 199 7.91 26.82 -9.65
N LYS A 200 7.77 25.86 -10.61
CA LYS A 200 8.79 25.47 -11.60
C LYS A 200 10.14 25.13 -10.99
N MET A 201 10.15 24.57 -9.79
CA MET A 201 11.36 24.13 -9.10
C MET A 201 11.82 22.74 -9.52
N ILE A 202 10.91 21.93 -10.10
CA ILE A 202 11.15 20.57 -10.59
C ILE A 202 10.64 20.44 -12.02
N ASP A 203 11.41 19.76 -12.87
CA ASP A 203 11.00 19.38 -14.22
C ASP A 203 10.60 17.90 -14.24
N LEU A 204 9.37 17.60 -14.64
CA LEU A 204 8.82 16.27 -14.75
C LEU A 204 8.62 15.79 -16.20
N SER A 205 9.16 16.54 -17.17
CA SER A 205 9.02 16.25 -18.61
C SER A 205 9.72 14.95 -19.07
N HIS A 206 10.59 14.37 -18.23
CA HIS A 206 11.33 13.13 -18.51
C HIS A 206 10.82 11.93 -17.71
N VAL A 207 9.70 12.06 -17.02
CA VAL A 207 9.13 10.98 -16.20
C VAL A 207 8.65 9.83 -17.09
N LYS A 208 9.20 8.65 -16.86
CA LYS A 208 8.86 7.39 -17.54
C LYS A 208 7.95 6.49 -16.70
N ASN A 209 8.05 6.59 -15.38
CA ASN A 209 7.24 5.78 -14.47
C ASN A 209 6.55 6.68 -13.43
N PHE A 210 5.25 6.50 -13.30
CA PHE A 210 4.40 7.21 -12.34
C PHE A 210 3.71 6.19 -11.44
N VAL A 211 4.02 6.20 -10.15
CA VAL A 211 3.53 5.25 -9.17
C VAL A 211 2.65 5.95 -8.13
N ILE A 212 1.51 5.35 -7.78
CA ILE A 212 0.70 5.79 -6.65
C ILE A 212 0.55 4.62 -5.67
N ASP A 213 1.15 4.75 -4.50
CA ASP A 213 0.99 3.79 -3.41
C ASP A 213 -0.10 4.27 -2.43
N GLU A 214 -0.88 3.35 -1.86
CA GLU A 214 -2.11 3.61 -1.11
C GLU A 214 -3.08 4.50 -1.93
N CYS A 215 -3.28 4.11 -3.20
CA CYS A 215 -4.00 4.92 -4.19
C CYS A 215 -5.47 5.17 -3.83
N ASP A 216 -6.11 4.29 -3.06
CA ASP A 216 -7.44 4.49 -2.49
C ASP A 216 -7.49 5.80 -1.67
N LYS A 217 -6.54 5.99 -0.75
CA LYS A 217 -6.53 7.18 0.10
C LYS A 217 -6.09 8.44 -0.63
N VAL A 218 -5.13 8.30 -1.54
CA VAL A 218 -4.69 9.44 -2.37
C VAL A 218 -5.82 9.96 -3.26
N LEU A 219 -6.67 9.07 -3.78
CA LEU A 219 -7.72 9.42 -4.74
C LEU A 219 -9.11 9.60 -4.10
N GLU A 220 -9.32 9.14 -2.86
CA GLU A 220 -10.56 9.35 -2.10
C GLU A 220 -10.74 10.82 -1.69
N GLU A 221 -9.68 11.44 -1.17
CA GLU A 221 -9.71 12.85 -0.76
C GLU A 221 -9.66 13.78 -1.98
N LEU A 222 -10.67 14.60 -2.17
CA LEU A 222 -10.82 15.48 -3.33
C LEU A 222 -9.62 16.42 -3.53
N ASP A 223 -9.09 17.00 -2.46
CA ASP A 223 -7.95 17.90 -2.55
C ASP A 223 -6.66 17.16 -2.98
N MET A 224 -6.38 16.00 -2.41
CA MET A 224 -5.24 15.18 -2.85
C MET A 224 -5.42 14.70 -4.29
N ARG A 225 -6.62 14.27 -4.67
CA ARG A 225 -6.92 13.87 -6.05
C ARG A 225 -6.62 14.99 -7.05
N ARG A 226 -7.06 16.23 -6.77
CA ARG A 226 -6.75 17.40 -7.60
C ARG A 226 -5.25 17.65 -7.71
N ASP A 227 -4.54 17.57 -6.59
CA ASP A 227 -3.09 17.74 -6.58
C ASP A 227 -2.39 16.69 -7.46
N VAL A 228 -2.80 15.44 -7.36
CA VAL A 228 -2.27 14.34 -8.19
C VAL A 228 -2.57 14.56 -9.66
N GLN A 229 -3.77 15.00 -10.01
CA GLN A 229 -4.13 15.30 -11.41
C GLN A 229 -3.27 16.40 -12.00
N GLU A 230 -2.98 17.47 -11.25
CA GLU A 230 -2.09 18.54 -11.69
C GLU A 230 -0.66 18.04 -11.93
N ILE A 231 -0.14 17.21 -11.00
CA ILE A 231 1.19 16.59 -11.15
C ILE A 231 1.21 15.65 -12.36
N PHE A 232 0.18 14.82 -12.51
CA PHE A 232 0.06 13.86 -13.60
C PHE A 232 0.07 14.54 -14.98
N ARG A 233 -0.60 15.69 -15.11
CA ARG A 233 -0.59 16.52 -16.34
C ARG A 233 0.78 17.14 -16.63
N ALA A 234 1.61 17.35 -15.62
CA ALA A 234 2.96 17.87 -15.78
C ALA A 234 3.98 16.80 -16.24
N THR A 235 3.58 15.52 -16.28
CA THR A 235 4.40 14.42 -16.77
C THR A 235 4.04 14.05 -18.22
N PRO A 236 4.94 13.40 -18.99
CA PRO A 236 4.64 12.95 -20.36
C PRO A 236 3.39 12.08 -20.44
N ARG A 237 2.72 12.11 -21.59
CA ARG A 237 1.56 11.23 -21.84
C ARG A 237 2.00 9.77 -21.93
N ASP A 238 3.11 9.52 -22.60
CA ASP A 238 3.70 8.19 -22.74
C ASP A 238 4.59 7.88 -21.54
N LYS A 239 3.99 7.24 -20.55
CA LYS A 239 4.63 6.78 -19.32
C LYS A 239 3.91 5.57 -18.77
N GLN A 240 4.62 4.71 -18.08
CA GLN A 240 4.00 3.63 -17.31
C GLN A 240 3.38 4.18 -16.03
N VAL A 241 2.16 3.75 -15.73
CA VAL A 241 1.45 4.08 -14.49
C VAL A 241 1.21 2.81 -13.67
N MET A 242 1.58 2.84 -12.41
CA MET A 242 1.36 1.72 -11.49
C MET A 242 0.66 2.20 -10.23
N MET A 243 -0.43 1.54 -9.86
CA MET A 243 -1.24 1.86 -8.69
C MET A 243 -1.37 0.67 -7.75
N PHE A 244 -1.13 0.92 -6.48
CA PHE A 244 -1.15 -0.12 -5.45
C PHE A 244 -2.01 0.31 -4.27
N SER A 245 -2.81 -0.62 -3.75
CA SER A 245 -3.53 -0.45 -2.48
C SER A 245 -3.75 -1.80 -1.79
N ALA A 246 -4.08 -1.76 -0.50
CA ALA A 246 -4.62 -2.93 0.20
C ALA A 246 -6.15 -3.01 0.03
N THR A 247 -6.82 -1.89 -0.18
CA THR A 247 -8.26 -1.76 -0.27
C THR A 247 -8.63 -0.90 -1.47
N LEU A 248 -9.38 -1.45 -2.42
CA LEU A 248 -9.92 -0.72 -3.57
C LEU A 248 -11.43 -0.90 -3.61
N SER A 249 -12.15 0.11 -3.15
CA SER A 249 -13.61 0.12 -3.26
C SER A 249 -14.07 0.13 -4.72
N GLN A 250 -15.29 -0.33 -4.97
CA GLN A 250 -15.87 -0.31 -6.31
C GLN A 250 -16.00 1.12 -6.87
N GLU A 251 -16.07 2.12 -6.01
CA GLU A 251 -16.15 3.54 -6.39
C GLU A 251 -14.79 4.11 -6.84
N ILE A 252 -13.70 3.65 -6.23
CA ILE A 252 -12.35 4.13 -6.53
C ILE A 252 -11.73 3.44 -7.74
N ARG A 253 -12.08 2.18 -8.03
CA ARG A 253 -11.56 1.43 -9.19
C ARG A 253 -11.76 2.16 -10.54
N PRO A 254 -12.95 2.71 -10.85
CA PRO A 254 -13.14 3.50 -12.08
C PRO A 254 -12.27 4.76 -12.13
N ILE A 255 -12.03 5.40 -10.98
CA ILE A 255 -11.15 6.58 -10.90
C ILE A 255 -9.70 6.16 -11.19
N CYS A 256 -9.22 5.06 -10.62
CA CYS A 256 -7.88 4.54 -10.92
C CYS A 256 -7.71 4.23 -12.41
N ARG A 257 -8.69 3.58 -13.04
CA ARG A 257 -8.65 3.23 -14.48
C ARG A 257 -8.52 4.43 -15.41
N ARG A 258 -8.97 5.62 -15.00
CA ARG A 258 -8.80 6.84 -15.82
C ARG A 258 -7.33 7.30 -15.94
N PHE A 259 -6.46 6.87 -15.06
CA PHE A 259 -5.03 7.17 -15.12
C PHE A 259 -4.22 6.12 -15.87
N LEU A 260 -4.81 4.94 -16.14
CA LEU A 260 -4.13 3.74 -16.62
C LEU A 260 -4.47 3.45 -18.09
N GLN A 261 -3.52 2.86 -18.80
CA GLN A 261 -3.69 2.42 -20.20
C GLN A 261 -3.54 0.90 -20.28
N ASN A 262 -4.62 0.18 -20.56
CA ASN A 262 -4.68 -1.28 -20.65
C ASN A 262 -3.92 -1.98 -19.49
N PRO A 263 -4.24 -1.69 -18.24
CA PRO A 263 -3.46 -2.17 -17.10
C PRO A 263 -3.57 -3.67 -16.90
N LEU A 264 -2.51 -4.26 -16.38
CA LEU A 264 -2.57 -5.53 -15.69
C LEU A 264 -3.32 -5.31 -14.36
N GLU A 265 -4.52 -5.85 -14.26
CA GLU A 265 -5.31 -5.78 -13.04
C GLU A 265 -5.09 -7.05 -12.20
N ILE A 266 -4.56 -6.86 -10.98
CA ILE A 266 -4.31 -7.94 -10.04
C ILE A 266 -5.09 -7.65 -8.77
N PHE A 267 -6.05 -8.51 -8.49
CA PHE A 267 -6.82 -8.49 -7.25
C PHE A 267 -6.53 -9.81 -6.51
N VAL A 268 -5.50 -9.78 -5.67
CA VAL A 268 -5.20 -10.91 -4.79
C VAL A 268 -6.11 -10.79 -3.58
N ASP A 269 -7.01 -11.73 -3.45
CA ASP A 269 -8.15 -11.81 -2.57
C ASP A 269 -9.38 -10.99 -3.01
N ASP A 270 -10.40 -11.70 -3.45
CA ASP A 270 -11.75 -11.17 -3.54
C ASP A 270 -12.17 -10.56 -2.20
N GLU A 271 -12.87 -9.45 -2.27
CA GLU A 271 -13.26 -8.57 -1.15
C GLU A 271 -13.85 -9.29 0.08
N ALA A 272 -14.30 -10.53 -0.08
CA ALA A 272 -14.99 -11.30 0.96
C ALA A 272 -14.07 -12.08 1.91
N LYS A 273 -12.80 -12.28 1.63
CA LYS A 273 -11.92 -13.13 2.45
C LYS A 273 -10.56 -12.52 2.71
N LEU A 274 -10.53 -11.31 3.22
CA LEU A 274 -9.32 -10.72 3.80
C LEU A 274 -8.98 -11.40 5.15
N THR A 275 -8.89 -12.73 5.13
CA THR A 275 -8.33 -13.45 6.27
C THR A 275 -6.88 -13.04 6.42
N LEU A 276 -6.62 -12.30 7.46
CA LEU A 276 -5.25 -12.02 7.92
C LEU A 276 -4.69 -13.33 8.46
N HIS A 277 -4.18 -14.18 7.56
CA HIS A 277 -3.61 -15.47 7.95
C HIS A 277 -2.51 -15.24 8.99
N GLY A 278 -2.61 -15.94 10.10
CA GLY A 278 -1.68 -15.82 11.21
C GLY A 278 -2.01 -14.70 12.21
N LEU A 279 -3.01 -13.85 11.96
CA LEU A 279 -3.47 -12.84 12.91
C LEU A 279 -4.70 -13.35 13.68
N GLN A 280 -4.57 -13.50 14.99
CA GLN A 280 -5.70 -13.72 15.89
C GLN A 280 -6.37 -12.40 16.23
N GLN A 281 -7.69 -12.37 16.25
CA GLN A 281 -8.48 -11.16 16.45
C GLN A 281 -9.51 -11.38 17.55
N TYR A 282 -9.50 -10.49 18.54
CA TYR A 282 -10.43 -10.52 19.67
C TYR A 282 -11.00 -9.14 19.96
N TYR A 283 -12.17 -9.11 20.59
CA TYR A 283 -12.69 -7.89 21.20
C TYR A 283 -12.84 -8.06 22.72
N VAL A 284 -12.81 -6.95 23.43
CA VAL A 284 -13.09 -6.89 24.87
C VAL A 284 -14.22 -5.90 25.08
N LYS A 285 -15.35 -6.37 25.64
CA LYS A 285 -16.47 -5.51 26.01
C LYS A 285 -16.24 -4.96 27.41
N LEU A 286 -16.24 -3.62 27.55
CA LEU A 286 -15.94 -2.95 28.82
C LEU A 286 -16.49 -1.51 28.81
N GLU A 287 -16.61 -0.90 29.99
CA GLU A 287 -16.92 0.51 30.08
C GLU A 287 -15.71 1.40 29.76
N GLU A 288 -15.95 2.62 29.27
CA GLU A 288 -14.90 3.58 28.91
C GLU A 288 -13.89 3.81 30.06
N ARG A 289 -14.38 3.90 31.30
CA ARG A 289 -13.56 4.08 32.51
C ARG A 289 -12.64 2.90 32.82
N GLU A 290 -12.91 1.72 32.28
CA GLU A 290 -12.16 0.50 32.53
C GLU A 290 -11.02 0.28 31.55
N LYS A 291 -11.02 1.01 30.41
CA LYS A 291 -10.03 0.84 29.33
C LYS A 291 -8.60 0.92 29.82
N ASN A 292 -8.27 1.91 30.68
CA ASN A 292 -6.89 2.08 31.18
C ASN A 292 -6.43 0.88 32.01
N ARG A 293 -7.30 0.40 32.89
CA ARG A 293 -6.99 -0.76 33.74
C ARG A 293 -6.84 -2.01 32.92
N LYS A 294 -7.75 -2.23 31.95
CA LYS A 294 -7.68 -3.40 31.06
C LYS A 294 -6.46 -3.35 30.17
N LEU A 295 -6.09 -2.18 29.64
CA LEU A 295 -4.87 -2.03 28.86
C LEU A 295 -3.62 -2.39 29.66
N ALA A 296 -3.49 -1.86 30.90
CA ALA A 296 -2.35 -2.19 31.77
C ALA A 296 -2.29 -3.69 32.05
N GLN A 297 -3.44 -4.32 32.37
CA GLN A 297 -3.53 -5.76 32.54
C GLN A 297 -3.07 -6.54 31.30
N LEU A 298 -3.53 -6.17 30.10
CA LEU A 298 -3.13 -6.85 28.86
C LEU A 298 -1.63 -6.69 28.56
N LEU A 299 -1.03 -5.53 28.89
CA LEU A 299 0.39 -5.30 28.70
C LEU A 299 1.27 -6.07 29.70
N ASP A 300 0.72 -6.42 30.88
CA ASP A 300 1.38 -7.28 31.87
C ASP A 300 1.20 -8.77 31.53
N ASP A 301 0.01 -9.18 31.09
CA ASP A 301 -0.35 -10.57 30.89
C ASP A 301 0.12 -11.15 29.54
N LEU A 302 0.26 -10.29 28.52
CA LEU A 302 0.61 -10.73 27.17
C LEU A 302 2.11 -10.59 26.89
N GLU A 303 2.67 -11.62 26.29
CA GLU A 303 4.00 -11.54 25.71
C GLU A 303 3.96 -10.84 24.33
N PHE A 304 4.83 -9.88 24.11
CA PHE A 304 4.95 -9.19 22.83
C PHE A 304 6.36 -8.66 22.57
N ASN A 305 6.74 -8.58 21.31
CA ASN A 305 7.96 -7.89 20.89
C ASN A 305 7.72 -6.39 20.86
N GLN A 306 6.79 -5.94 20.01
CA GLN A 306 6.32 -4.56 19.95
C GLN A 306 4.80 -4.51 19.86
N VAL A 307 4.22 -3.50 20.51
CA VAL A 307 2.78 -3.23 20.47
C VAL A 307 2.51 -1.84 19.90
N ILE A 308 1.49 -1.76 19.05
CA ILE A 308 0.91 -0.50 18.63
C ILE A 308 -0.49 -0.35 19.19
N ILE A 309 -0.76 0.81 19.80
CA ILE A 309 -2.04 1.12 20.45
C ILE A 309 -2.68 2.28 19.70
N PHE A 310 -3.84 2.06 19.11
CA PHE A 310 -4.56 3.04 18.32
C PHE A 310 -5.62 3.76 19.14
N VAL A 311 -5.59 5.10 19.08
CA VAL A 311 -6.55 5.99 19.74
C VAL A 311 -7.14 6.99 18.76
N LYS A 312 -8.34 7.49 19.04
CA LYS A 312 -9.10 8.38 18.15
C LYS A 312 -8.62 9.84 18.08
N SER A 313 -7.81 10.29 19.04
CA SER A 313 -7.40 11.71 19.07
C SER A 313 -5.98 11.91 19.59
N THR A 314 -5.37 13.02 19.17
CA THR A 314 -4.04 13.44 19.62
C THR A 314 -3.96 13.68 21.13
N ALA A 315 -4.99 14.34 21.70
CA ALA A 315 -5.05 14.57 23.13
C ALA A 315 -5.02 13.24 23.91
N ARG A 316 -5.84 12.27 23.45
CA ARG A 316 -5.91 10.95 24.05
C ARG A 316 -4.59 10.18 23.92
N ALA A 317 -3.91 10.30 22.77
CA ALA A 317 -2.61 9.69 22.57
C ALA A 317 -1.57 10.20 23.58
N ASN A 318 -1.52 11.51 23.79
CA ASN A 318 -0.58 12.12 24.73
C ASN A 318 -0.88 11.73 26.18
N GLU A 319 -2.15 11.78 26.60
CA GLU A 319 -2.54 11.42 27.96
C GLU A 319 -2.33 9.94 28.26
N LEU A 320 -2.69 9.06 27.33
CA LEU A 320 -2.45 7.62 27.48
C LEU A 320 -0.95 7.30 27.59
N THR A 321 -0.12 7.96 26.78
CA THR A 321 1.34 7.76 26.83
C THR A 321 1.91 8.24 28.18
N LYS A 322 1.44 9.37 28.71
CA LYS A 322 1.85 9.83 30.03
C LYS A 322 1.47 8.82 31.11
N LEU A 323 0.24 8.30 31.05
CA LEU A 323 -0.24 7.29 32.00
C LEU A 323 0.61 6.02 31.94
N LEU A 324 0.87 5.49 30.74
CA LEU A 324 1.70 4.30 30.54
C LEU A 324 3.11 4.49 31.09
N ASN A 325 3.75 5.62 30.77
CA ASN A 325 5.08 5.93 31.31
C ASN A 325 5.10 6.06 32.84
N ALA A 326 4.05 6.64 33.46
CA ALA A 326 3.90 6.72 34.91
C ALA A 326 3.68 5.34 35.56
N SER A 327 3.14 4.38 34.80
CA SER A 327 2.88 3.00 35.23
C SER A 327 4.01 2.02 34.82
N ASN A 328 5.21 2.52 34.55
CA ASN A 328 6.40 1.73 34.12
C ASN A 328 6.26 0.99 32.79
N PHE A 329 5.37 1.44 31.89
CA PHE A 329 5.29 1.00 30.52
C PHE A 329 5.91 2.05 29.59
N PRO A 330 7.20 1.99 29.27
CA PRO A 330 7.89 3.03 28.50
C PRO A 330 7.35 3.11 27.07
N ALA A 331 6.42 4.04 26.86
CA ALA A 331 5.71 4.27 25.61
C ALA A 331 6.14 5.56 24.92
N ILE A 332 6.01 5.58 23.60
CA ILE A 332 6.10 6.78 22.78
C ILE A 332 4.76 7.10 22.13
N THR A 333 4.57 8.37 21.78
CA THR A 333 3.40 8.82 21.03
C THR A 333 3.78 9.20 19.61
N VAL A 334 2.94 8.86 18.63
CA VAL A 334 3.06 9.35 17.25
C VAL A 334 1.71 9.80 16.71
N HIS A 335 1.60 11.07 16.28
CA HIS A 335 0.37 11.64 15.73
C HIS A 335 0.63 12.78 14.73
N GLY A 336 -0.40 13.14 13.94
CA GLY A 336 -0.29 14.09 12.84
C GLY A 336 0.11 15.52 13.22
N HIS A 337 -0.21 15.98 14.45
CA HIS A 337 0.09 17.33 14.91
C HIS A 337 1.53 17.50 15.46
N MET A 338 2.35 16.46 15.44
CA MET A 338 3.76 16.58 15.83
C MET A 338 4.58 17.29 14.77
N LYS A 339 5.66 17.95 15.20
CA LYS A 339 6.68 18.42 14.25
C LYS A 339 7.26 17.25 13.47
N GLN A 340 7.49 17.45 12.18
CA GLN A 340 7.89 16.36 11.29
C GLN A 340 9.19 15.69 11.71
N GLU A 341 10.18 16.46 12.13
CA GLU A 341 11.46 15.94 12.59
C GLU A 341 11.30 15.02 13.81
N GLU A 342 10.48 15.44 14.78
CA GLU A 342 10.17 14.65 15.97
C GLU A 342 9.41 13.36 15.60
N ARG A 343 8.45 13.46 14.67
CA ARG A 343 7.64 12.32 14.23
C ARG A 343 8.51 11.26 13.56
N ILE A 344 9.45 11.68 12.69
CA ILE A 344 10.42 10.78 12.06
C ILE A 344 11.37 10.18 13.09
N ALA A 345 11.86 10.99 14.05
CA ALA A 345 12.76 10.48 15.09
C ALA A 345 12.06 9.40 15.94
N ARG A 346 10.80 9.62 16.33
CA ARG A 346 10.02 8.62 17.08
C ARG A 346 9.71 7.37 16.26
N TYR A 347 9.38 7.54 14.97
CA TYR A 347 9.22 6.41 14.07
C TYR A 347 10.48 5.56 13.99
N LYS A 348 11.65 6.18 13.84
CA LYS A 348 12.94 5.47 13.82
C LYS A 348 13.19 4.74 15.14
N ALA A 349 13.06 5.42 16.29
CA ALA A 349 13.27 4.81 17.59
C ALA A 349 12.36 3.58 17.81
N PHE A 350 11.14 3.60 17.27
CA PHE A 350 10.24 2.45 17.31
C PHE A 350 10.68 1.37 16.32
N LYS A 351 11.01 1.72 15.09
CA LYS A 351 11.49 0.77 14.07
C LYS A 351 12.79 0.09 14.48
N ASP A 352 13.72 0.84 15.08
CA ASP A 352 15.04 0.34 15.50
C ASP A 352 14.98 -0.39 16.85
N PHE A 353 13.78 -0.66 17.37
CA PHE A 353 13.53 -1.39 18.62
C PHE A 353 14.02 -0.70 19.90
N GLU A 354 14.26 0.61 19.88
CA GLU A 354 14.59 1.36 21.08
C GLU A 354 13.38 1.52 22.02
N LYS A 355 12.18 1.39 21.46
CA LYS A 355 10.90 1.44 22.18
C LYS A 355 10.02 0.27 21.78
N ARG A 356 9.31 -0.30 22.75
CA ARG A 356 8.42 -1.46 22.53
C ARG A 356 6.95 -1.09 22.43
N ILE A 357 6.53 0.08 22.96
CA ILE A 357 5.14 0.51 23.01
C ILE A 357 4.98 1.84 22.26
N CYS A 358 4.08 1.85 21.28
CA CYS A 358 3.74 3.05 20.52
C CYS A 358 2.24 3.33 20.62
N VAL A 359 1.87 4.52 21.08
CA VAL A 359 0.49 5.01 21.05
C VAL A 359 0.33 5.94 19.84
N SER A 360 -0.61 5.65 18.96
CA SER A 360 -0.76 6.40 17.73
C SER A 360 -2.22 6.68 17.37
N THR A 361 -2.43 7.74 16.63
CA THR A 361 -3.63 7.93 15.81
C THR A 361 -3.44 7.22 14.47
N ASP A 362 -4.42 7.31 13.56
CA ASP A 362 -4.39 6.65 12.24
C ASP A 362 -3.19 6.98 11.35
N VAL A 363 -2.36 7.94 11.73
CA VAL A 363 -1.10 8.26 11.03
C VAL A 363 -0.19 7.03 10.87
N PHE A 364 -0.21 6.12 11.84
CA PHE A 364 0.51 4.84 11.78
C PHE A 364 -0.38 3.67 11.35
N GLY A 365 -1.64 3.92 11.08
CA GLY A 365 -2.58 2.89 10.64
C GLY A 365 -2.30 2.36 9.23
N ARG A 366 -1.55 3.08 8.38
CA ARG A 366 -1.34 2.72 6.97
C ARG A 366 0.12 2.82 6.56
N GLY A 367 0.51 1.96 5.63
CA GLY A 367 1.79 2.02 4.90
C GLY A 367 3.06 1.82 5.72
N ILE A 368 2.99 1.81 7.06
CA ILE A 368 4.17 1.70 7.91
C ILE A 368 4.54 0.23 8.10
N ASP A 369 5.81 -0.06 7.82
CA ASP A 369 6.38 -1.39 7.93
C ASP A 369 7.38 -1.49 9.08
N ILE A 370 6.94 -2.17 10.14
CA ILE A 370 7.74 -2.49 11.31
C ILE A 370 7.54 -3.96 11.63
N GLU A 371 8.51 -4.77 11.30
CA GLU A 371 8.44 -6.22 11.30
C GLU A 371 8.16 -6.83 12.69
N ARG A 372 8.58 -6.15 13.76
CA ARG A 372 8.50 -6.67 15.13
C ARG A 372 7.17 -6.41 15.83
N ILE A 373 6.24 -5.72 15.17
CA ILE A 373 4.90 -5.54 15.74
C ILE A 373 4.15 -6.86 15.64
N ASN A 374 3.92 -7.49 16.77
CA ASN A 374 3.10 -8.70 16.86
C ASN A 374 1.81 -8.51 17.67
N LEU A 375 1.61 -7.32 18.28
CA LEU A 375 0.40 -6.96 19.01
C LEU A 375 -0.15 -5.61 18.52
N ALA A 376 -1.42 -5.57 18.12
CA ALA A 376 -2.14 -4.35 17.76
C ALA A 376 -3.36 -4.19 18.66
N ILE A 377 -3.48 -3.06 19.34
CA ILE A 377 -4.62 -2.79 20.23
C ILE A 377 -5.39 -1.57 19.71
N ASN A 378 -6.65 -1.77 19.34
CA ASN A 378 -7.59 -0.69 19.12
C ASN A 378 -8.19 -0.28 20.48
N TYR A 379 -7.50 0.63 21.19
CA TYR A 379 -8.00 1.23 22.40
C TYR A 379 -9.30 2.02 22.14
N ASP A 380 -9.36 2.67 20.98
CA ASP A 380 -10.57 3.17 20.36
C ASP A 380 -10.75 2.51 18.98
N LEU A 381 -11.94 1.97 18.71
CA LEU A 381 -12.25 1.43 17.39
C LEU A 381 -12.17 2.53 16.31
N PRO A 382 -11.78 2.20 15.08
CA PRO A 382 -11.86 3.13 13.97
C PRO A 382 -13.32 3.38 13.58
N SER A 383 -13.57 4.47 12.86
CA SER A 383 -14.92 4.79 12.34
C SER A 383 -15.31 3.93 11.13
N GLU A 384 -14.33 3.38 10.42
CA GLU A 384 -14.51 2.64 9.16
C GLU A 384 -13.86 1.26 9.20
N ALA A 385 -14.49 0.29 8.54
CA ALA A 385 -13.99 -1.09 8.48
C ALA A 385 -12.61 -1.18 7.79
N ASP A 386 -12.37 -0.42 6.72
CA ASP A 386 -11.09 -0.42 6.03
C ASP A 386 -9.95 0.11 6.89
N GLN A 387 -10.22 1.09 7.76
CA GLN A 387 -9.24 1.56 8.74
C GLN A 387 -8.88 0.48 9.76
N TYR A 388 -9.86 -0.35 10.17
CA TYR A 388 -9.61 -1.49 11.03
C TYR A 388 -8.57 -2.43 10.40
N LEU A 389 -8.79 -2.84 9.17
CA LEU A 389 -7.86 -3.71 8.45
C LEU A 389 -6.44 -3.15 8.41
N HIS A 390 -6.31 -1.86 8.12
CA HIS A 390 -5.01 -1.20 8.09
C HIS A 390 -4.32 -1.14 9.45
N ARG A 391 -5.07 -0.97 10.53
CA ARG A 391 -4.53 -0.97 11.91
C ARG A 391 -4.07 -2.35 12.34
N VAL A 392 -4.94 -3.35 12.23
CA VAL A 392 -4.62 -4.72 12.68
C VAL A 392 -3.59 -5.40 11.76
N GLY A 393 -3.57 -5.04 10.49
CA GLY A 393 -2.54 -5.46 9.54
C GLY A 393 -1.13 -4.89 9.81
N ARG A 394 -0.92 -4.20 10.94
CA ARG A 394 0.43 -3.89 11.45
C ARG A 394 1.04 -5.07 12.15
N ALA A 395 0.24 -5.91 12.80
CA ALA A 395 0.69 -7.16 13.44
C ALA A 395 0.57 -8.35 12.46
N GLY A 396 1.42 -9.37 12.62
CA GLY A 396 1.37 -10.59 11.82
C GLY A 396 1.75 -10.40 10.35
N ARG A 397 2.76 -9.60 10.06
CA ARG A 397 3.25 -9.34 8.69
C ARG A 397 4.24 -10.40 8.22
N PHE A 398 4.43 -10.49 6.89
CA PHE A 398 5.41 -11.41 6.28
C PHE A 398 5.20 -12.89 6.64
N GLY A 399 3.93 -13.31 6.80
CA GLY A 399 3.61 -14.69 7.20
C GLY A 399 3.89 -14.99 8.68
N THR A 400 4.22 -13.97 9.49
CA THR A 400 4.37 -14.11 10.93
C THR A 400 3.02 -14.16 11.63
N LYS A 401 2.99 -14.72 12.84
CA LYS A 401 1.82 -14.69 13.71
C LYS A 401 1.66 -13.33 14.38
N GLY A 402 0.45 -12.98 14.76
CA GLY A 402 0.14 -11.74 15.48
C GLY A 402 -1.18 -11.79 16.22
N LEU A 403 -1.41 -10.79 17.07
CA LEU A 403 -2.61 -10.64 17.88
C LEU A 403 -3.18 -9.23 17.73
N ALA A 404 -4.48 -9.13 17.50
CA ALA A 404 -5.22 -7.88 17.50
C ALA A 404 -6.33 -7.90 18.54
N ILE A 405 -6.41 -6.86 19.37
CA ILE A 405 -7.43 -6.73 20.40
C ILE A 405 -8.14 -5.38 20.25
N SER A 406 -9.46 -5.39 20.26
CA SER A 406 -10.29 -4.20 20.10
C SER A 406 -11.18 -3.97 21.31
N PHE A 407 -11.14 -2.77 21.89
CA PHE A 407 -12.04 -2.40 22.98
C PHE A 407 -13.37 -1.91 22.42
N VAL A 408 -14.46 -2.44 22.95
CA VAL A 408 -15.85 -2.13 22.61
C VAL A 408 -16.51 -1.55 23.85
N SER A 409 -16.76 -0.26 23.86
CA SER A 409 -17.22 0.47 25.05
C SER A 409 -18.54 1.22 24.86
N SER A 410 -19.08 1.23 23.65
CA SER A 410 -20.33 1.90 23.31
C SER A 410 -21.14 1.10 22.31
N LYS A 411 -22.41 1.49 22.13
CA LYS A 411 -23.24 0.93 21.06
C LYS A 411 -22.70 1.23 19.66
N ASP A 412 -22.13 2.41 19.47
CA ASP A 412 -21.49 2.81 18.22
C ASP A 412 -20.31 1.86 17.91
N ASP A 413 -19.51 1.49 18.93
CA ASP A 413 -18.43 0.51 18.77
C ASP A 413 -18.97 -0.88 18.38
N GLU A 414 -20.09 -1.31 18.96
CA GLU A 414 -20.75 -2.58 18.61
C GLU A 414 -21.21 -2.59 17.14
N GLU A 415 -21.79 -1.48 16.65
CA GLU A 415 -22.20 -1.34 15.25
C GLU A 415 -20.99 -1.36 14.30
N VAL A 416 -19.89 -0.67 14.67
CA VAL A 416 -18.66 -0.69 13.89
C VAL A 416 -18.06 -2.10 13.85
N LEU A 417 -18.02 -2.81 14.98
CA LEU A 417 -17.54 -4.19 15.03
C LEU A 417 -18.39 -5.13 14.14
N ALA A 418 -19.71 -4.96 14.15
CA ALA A 418 -20.60 -5.72 13.29
C ALA A 418 -20.31 -5.46 11.79
N LYS A 419 -20.14 -4.20 11.40
CA LYS A 419 -19.77 -3.82 10.03
C LYS A 419 -18.40 -4.38 9.60
N ILE A 420 -17.43 -4.42 10.51
CA ILE A 420 -16.12 -5.01 10.26
C ILE A 420 -16.26 -6.51 9.97
N GLN A 421 -17.01 -7.23 10.80
CA GLN A 421 -17.23 -8.66 10.64
C GLN A 421 -17.98 -8.99 9.34
N GLU A 422 -18.99 -8.20 9.00
CA GLU A 422 -19.73 -8.32 7.73
C GLU A 422 -18.84 -8.01 6.52
N ARG A 423 -18.10 -6.91 6.56
CA ARG A 423 -17.25 -6.44 5.44
C ARG A 423 -16.17 -7.45 5.08
N PHE A 424 -15.55 -8.08 6.06
CA PHE A 424 -14.41 -8.97 5.87
C PHE A 424 -14.73 -10.46 6.02
N ASP A 425 -16.00 -10.80 6.18
CA ASP A 425 -16.48 -12.19 6.41
C ASP A 425 -15.64 -12.90 7.50
N VAL A 426 -15.40 -12.20 8.61
CA VAL A 426 -14.62 -12.70 9.74
C VAL A 426 -15.46 -12.73 11.01
N LYS A 427 -15.20 -13.72 11.85
CA LYS A 427 -15.76 -13.79 13.20
C LYS A 427 -14.68 -13.38 14.20
N ILE A 428 -14.86 -12.21 14.82
CA ILE A 428 -14.00 -11.74 15.90
C ILE A 428 -14.62 -12.25 17.21
N ALA A 429 -13.87 -13.07 17.95
CA ALA A 429 -14.34 -13.64 19.22
C ALA A 429 -14.11 -12.68 20.39
N GLU A 430 -14.81 -12.87 21.49
CA GLU A 430 -14.52 -12.20 22.76
C GLU A 430 -13.20 -12.74 23.32
N PHE A 431 -12.40 -11.85 23.94
CA PHE A 431 -11.13 -12.22 24.53
C PHE A 431 -11.37 -13.17 25.73
N PRO A 432 -10.77 -14.36 25.74
CA PRO A 432 -10.99 -15.35 26.78
C PRO A 432 -10.49 -14.89 28.15
N GLU A 433 -11.25 -15.16 29.20
CA GLU A 433 -10.88 -14.79 30.60
C GLU A 433 -9.61 -15.50 31.08
N GLU A 434 -9.37 -16.72 30.61
CA GLU A 434 -8.19 -17.54 30.90
C GLU A 434 -6.91 -17.09 30.20
N GLY A 435 -7.01 -16.07 29.33
CA GLY A 435 -5.90 -15.59 28.53
C GLY A 435 -5.69 -16.38 27.23
N ILE A 436 -4.61 -16.10 26.51
CA ILE A 436 -4.26 -16.71 25.22
C ILE A 436 -2.86 -17.30 25.35
N ASP A 437 -2.67 -18.51 24.83
CA ASP A 437 -1.35 -19.15 24.75
C ASP A 437 -0.43 -18.36 23.81
N PRO A 438 0.74 -17.86 24.30
CA PRO A 438 1.69 -17.10 23.50
C PRO A 438 2.14 -17.81 22.21
N SER A 439 2.24 -19.13 22.20
CA SER A 439 2.63 -19.93 21.03
C SER A 439 1.69 -19.78 19.85
N THR A 440 0.48 -19.31 20.07
CA THR A 440 -0.55 -19.13 19.04
C THR A 440 -0.39 -17.84 18.24
N TYR A 441 0.24 -16.80 18.83
CA TYR A 441 0.42 -15.47 18.22
C TYR A 441 1.87 -14.96 18.23
N LEU A 442 2.79 -15.69 18.84
CA LEU A 442 4.23 -15.45 18.71
C LEU A 442 4.84 -16.39 17.67
N ASN A 443 5.90 -15.94 17.00
CA ASN A 443 6.78 -16.79 16.24
C ASN A 443 7.87 -17.28 17.20
N ASN A 444 8.11 -18.56 17.22
CA ASN A 444 9.23 -19.18 17.93
C ASN A 444 10.54 -18.80 17.27
#